data_5d1c4b39e0200840bee049d5d6b03ced
#
_entry.id   5d1c4b39e0200840bee049d5d6b03ced
#
_cell.length_a   1.000
_cell.length_b   1.000
_cell.length_c   1.000
_cell.angle_alpha   90.00
_cell.angle_beta   90.00
_cell.angle_gamma   90.00
#
_symmetry.space_group_name_H-M   'P 1'
#
loop_
_entity.id
_entity.type
_entity.pdbx_description
1 polymer ?
#
loop_
_entity_poly.entity_id
_entity_poly.type
_entity_poly.pdbx_seq_one_letter_code
_entity_poly.pdbx_strand_id
1 'polypeptide(L)'
;MSMQSKSAAGRLAGKVAVITGGATGIGRATALAFAREGAKVSIFDIQIEEGFETVDLIRKAGGEAEFFQADLTKADEIDRAFDGSIAAFGPYNVLFNHAGTIIVKPLHETTEEDYDWLMDVNVKSAFLVCRRAVREMSENGGGSIVITSSIAAELGYALESVYCMSKGAVLQLARTISTEYRDAGIRCNAVCPGFVETAHGLKEIAELDAAGQEWEVSGMAATQGRICYPEEVAAAVVFLASDEASFVNGNATYVDNGWYAKG
;
A
#
# COMPACT_ATOMS: atom_id res chain seq x y z
N MET A 1 6.87 23.50 25.22
CA MET A 1 7.56 22.18 25.15
C MET A 1 8.58 22.26 24.03
N SER A 2 9.86 22.16 24.36
CA SER A 2 10.95 22.27 23.38
C SER A 2 10.94 21.07 22.45
N MET A 3 11.02 21.32 21.14
CA MET A 3 11.40 20.29 20.15
C MET A 3 12.84 19.86 20.47
N GLN A 4 12.97 18.82 21.28
CA GLN A 4 14.27 18.18 21.45
C GLN A 4 14.64 17.54 20.12
N SER A 5 15.84 17.84 19.63
CA SER A 5 16.47 17.17 18.49
C SER A 5 16.45 15.66 18.74
N LYS A 6 15.53 14.94 18.09
CA LYS A 6 15.60 13.47 18.06
C LYS A 6 16.90 13.10 17.35
N SER A 7 17.73 12.36 18.07
CA SER A 7 18.98 11.74 17.65
C SER A 7 18.86 10.97 16.32
N ALA A 8 19.98 10.54 15.78
CA ALA A 8 20.22 9.76 14.57
C ALA A 8 19.44 8.43 14.38
N ALA A 9 18.37 8.20 15.12
CA ALA A 9 17.48 7.08 14.92
C ALA A 9 16.48 7.41 13.81
N GLY A 10 16.27 6.50 12.86
CA GLY A 10 15.33 6.66 11.75
C GLY A 10 13.90 6.96 12.21
N ARG A 11 13.07 7.49 11.30
CA ARG A 11 11.68 7.95 11.55
C ARG A 11 10.74 6.84 12.03
N LEU A 12 11.09 5.57 11.77
CA LEU A 12 10.36 4.38 12.18
C LEU A 12 11.15 3.52 13.18
N ALA A 13 12.15 4.10 13.86
CA ALA A 13 12.94 3.38 14.85
C ALA A 13 12.05 2.76 15.95
N GLY A 14 12.23 1.46 16.19
CA GLY A 14 11.45 0.69 17.17
C GLY A 14 10.02 0.32 16.71
N LYS A 15 9.64 0.62 15.47
CA LYS A 15 8.37 0.16 14.89
C LYS A 15 8.51 -1.26 14.33
N VAL A 16 7.44 -2.03 14.41
CA VAL A 16 7.25 -3.29 13.69
C VAL A 16 6.20 -3.05 12.62
N ALA A 17 6.57 -3.26 11.37
CA ALA A 17 5.75 -2.95 10.20
C ALA A 17 5.38 -4.22 9.42
N VAL A 18 4.11 -4.34 9.08
CA VAL A 18 3.61 -5.33 8.13
C VAL A 18 3.34 -4.64 6.79
N ILE A 19 3.80 -5.23 5.70
CA ILE A 19 3.60 -4.76 4.33
C ILE A 19 2.97 -5.87 3.51
N THR A 20 1.80 -5.65 2.95
CA THR A 20 1.19 -6.56 1.98
C THR A 20 1.59 -6.17 0.56
N GLY A 21 1.85 -7.14 -0.32
CA GLY A 21 2.36 -6.85 -1.66
C GLY A 21 3.79 -6.32 -1.64
N GLY A 22 4.61 -6.74 -0.66
CA GLY A 22 5.95 -6.19 -0.42
C GLY A 22 7.07 -6.81 -1.26
N ALA A 23 6.76 -7.77 -2.11
CA ALA A 23 7.75 -8.48 -2.92
C ALA A 23 8.32 -7.64 -4.07
N THR A 24 7.54 -6.73 -4.66
CA THR A 24 7.92 -5.96 -5.85
C THR A 24 7.42 -4.50 -5.80
N GLY A 25 7.83 -3.69 -6.76
CA GLY A 25 7.29 -2.36 -7.04
C GLY A 25 7.29 -1.41 -5.84
N ILE A 26 6.16 -0.74 -5.63
CA ILE A 26 5.95 0.21 -4.51
C ILE A 26 6.09 -0.49 -3.15
N GLY A 27 5.60 -1.73 -3.04
CA GLY A 27 5.71 -2.52 -1.81
C GLY A 27 7.15 -2.78 -1.42
N ARG A 28 7.99 -3.25 -2.37
CA ARG A 28 9.43 -3.44 -2.18
C ARG A 28 10.14 -2.13 -1.82
N ALA A 29 9.88 -1.06 -2.57
CA ALA A 29 10.47 0.26 -2.29
C ALA A 29 10.11 0.76 -0.88
N THR A 30 8.86 0.53 -0.45
CA THR A 30 8.41 0.88 0.90
C THR A 30 9.08 -0.01 1.97
N ALA A 31 9.22 -1.32 1.72
CA ALA A 31 9.88 -2.24 2.64
C ALA A 31 11.35 -1.83 2.89
N LEU A 32 12.07 -1.51 1.82
CA LEU A 32 13.44 -0.99 1.89
C LEU A 32 13.51 0.35 2.63
N ALA A 33 12.57 1.26 2.36
CA ALA A 33 12.51 2.56 3.03
C ALA A 33 12.19 2.41 4.54
N PHE A 34 11.23 1.56 4.91
CA PHE A 34 10.88 1.28 6.29
C PHE A 34 12.06 0.72 7.09
N ALA A 35 12.76 -0.26 6.52
CA ALA A 35 13.94 -0.85 7.16
C ALA A 35 15.07 0.20 7.32
N ARG A 36 15.32 1.04 6.31
CA ARG A 36 16.29 2.14 6.37
C ARG A 36 15.93 3.16 7.45
N GLU A 37 14.64 3.37 7.71
CA GLU A 37 14.14 4.23 8.78
C GLU A 37 14.05 3.53 10.16
N GLY A 38 14.58 2.31 10.27
CA GLY A 38 14.75 1.59 11.53
C GLY A 38 13.57 0.72 11.97
N ALA A 39 12.62 0.44 11.09
CA ALA A 39 11.56 -0.54 11.36
C ALA A 39 12.04 -1.98 11.15
N LYS A 40 11.47 -2.92 11.91
CA LYS A 40 11.46 -4.35 11.57
C LYS A 40 10.31 -4.60 10.59
N VAL A 41 10.56 -5.31 9.50
CA VAL A 41 9.63 -5.41 8.38
C VAL A 41 9.18 -6.85 8.15
N SER A 42 7.87 -7.08 8.20
CA SER A 42 7.22 -8.33 7.76
C SER A 42 6.60 -8.12 6.39
N ILE A 43 7.01 -8.92 5.41
CA ILE A 43 6.53 -8.87 4.02
C ILE A 43 5.54 -10.01 3.80
N PHE A 44 4.29 -9.68 3.42
CA PHE A 44 3.26 -10.63 3.05
C PHE A 44 3.02 -10.55 1.55
N ASP A 45 3.25 -11.63 0.82
CA ASP A 45 3.08 -11.71 -0.62
C ASP A 45 2.86 -13.16 -1.08
N ILE A 46 2.33 -13.34 -2.28
CA ILE A 46 2.24 -14.65 -2.94
C ILE A 46 3.52 -14.99 -3.70
N GLN A 47 4.32 -13.98 -4.07
CA GLN A 47 5.53 -14.10 -4.89
C GLN A 47 6.73 -14.48 -3.99
N ILE A 48 7.06 -15.76 -3.97
CA ILE A 48 8.02 -16.33 -3.01
C ILE A 48 9.44 -15.84 -3.29
N GLU A 49 9.91 -15.95 -4.53
CA GLU A 49 11.28 -15.63 -4.91
C GLU A 49 11.57 -14.14 -4.71
N GLU A 50 10.69 -13.28 -5.20
CA GLU A 50 10.80 -11.83 -5.09
C GLU A 50 10.64 -11.34 -3.63
N GLY A 51 9.82 -12.05 -2.83
CA GLY A 51 9.67 -11.78 -1.41
C GLY A 51 10.96 -12.05 -0.64
N PHE A 52 11.61 -13.19 -0.86
CA PHE A 52 12.92 -13.49 -0.27
C PHE A 52 14.01 -12.56 -0.79
N GLU A 53 14.00 -12.19 -2.07
CA GLU A 53 14.93 -11.19 -2.61
C GLU A 53 14.81 -9.87 -1.87
N THR A 54 13.59 -9.40 -1.60
CA THR A 54 13.37 -8.15 -0.86
C THR A 54 13.89 -8.25 0.58
N VAL A 55 13.67 -9.37 1.27
CA VAL A 55 14.25 -9.63 2.59
C VAL A 55 15.76 -9.59 2.55
N ASP A 56 16.38 -10.25 1.57
CA ASP A 56 17.83 -10.28 1.41
C ASP A 56 18.42 -8.87 1.16
N LEU A 57 17.76 -8.04 0.37
CA LEU A 57 18.16 -6.66 0.14
C LEU A 57 18.16 -5.86 1.45
N ILE A 58 17.11 -6.01 2.27
CA ILE A 58 16.99 -5.35 3.58
C ILE A 58 18.09 -5.82 4.52
N ARG A 59 18.31 -7.14 4.63
CA ARG A 59 19.31 -7.72 5.54
C ARG A 59 20.75 -7.35 5.12
N LYS A 60 21.05 -7.32 3.82
CA LYS A 60 22.34 -6.85 3.28
C LYS A 60 22.60 -5.37 3.61
N ALA A 61 21.55 -4.56 3.71
CA ALA A 61 21.64 -3.17 4.14
C ALA A 61 21.69 -3.00 5.68
N GLY A 62 21.67 -4.09 6.46
CA GLY A 62 21.73 -4.08 7.92
C GLY A 62 20.39 -3.92 8.63
N GLY A 63 19.26 -4.01 7.89
CA GLY A 63 17.91 -4.00 8.44
C GLY A 63 17.42 -5.39 8.86
N GLU A 64 16.27 -5.43 9.52
CA GLU A 64 15.58 -6.65 9.94
C GLU A 64 14.31 -6.87 9.12
N ALA A 65 14.18 -8.01 8.43
CA ALA A 65 12.98 -8.36 7.69
C ALA A 65 12.74 -9.87 7.66
N GLU A 66 11.46 -10.26 7.56
CA GLU A 66 11.00 -11.61 7.33
C GLU A 66 9.92 -11.65 6.23
N PHE A 67 9.87 -12.74 5.49
CA PHE A 67 8.88 -13.00 4.45
C PHE A 67 7.90 -14.08 4.91
N PHE A 68 6.62 -13.83 4.68
CA PHE A 68 5.52 -14.75 4.93
C PHE A 68 4.69 -14.88 3.66
N GLN A 69 4.72 -16.05 3.05
CA GLN A 69 3.85 -16.34 1.90
C GLN A 69 2.39 -16.34 2.34
N ALA A 70 1.55 -15.56 1.67
CA ALA A 70 0.13 -15.50 1.93
C ALA A 70 -0.68 -15.07 0.70
N ASP A 71 -1.71 -15.84 0.37
CA ASP A 71 -2.79 -15.40 -0.49
C ASP A 71 -3.79 -14.60 0.37
N LEU A 72 -3.78 -13.28 0.19
CA LEU A 72 -4.56 -12.37 1.03
C LEU A 72 -6.08 -12.39 0.73
N THR A 73 -6.52 -13.17 -0.24
CA THR A 73 -7.95 -13.46 -0.44
C THR A 73 -8.47 -14.49 0.57
N LYS A 74 -7.57 -15.16 1.32
CA LYS A 74 -7.84 -16.23 2.27
C LYS A 74 -7.55 -15.80 3.71
N ALA A 75 -8.59 -15.79 4.52
CA ALA A 75 -8.50 -15.32 5.91
C ALA A 75 -7.52 -16.14 6.78
N ASP A 76 -7.48 -17.47 6.60
CA ASP A 76 -6.60 -18.36 7.35
C ASP A 76 -5.11 -18.16 7.00
N GLU A 77 -4.80 -17.80 5.74
CA GLU A 77 -3.44 -17.46 5.33
C GLU A 77 -3.00 -16.11 5.89
N ILE A 78 -3.92 -15.12 5.92
CA ILE A 78 -3.69 -13.84 6.59
C ILE A 78 -3.37 -14.06 8.07
N ASP A 79 -4.21 -14.81 8.79
CA ASP A 79 -4.00 -15.05 10.22
C ASP A 79 -2.66 -15.72 10.49
N ARG A 80 -2.28 -16.75 9.70
CA ARG A 80 -0.96 -17.41 9.81
C ARG A 80 0.21 -16.45 9.57
N ALA A 81 0.11 -15.57 8.57
CA ALA A 81 1.16 -14.60 8.28
C ALA A 81 1.32 -13.58 9.41
N PHE A 82 0.23 -13.08 9.96
CA PHE A 82 0.27 -12.18 11.11
C PHE A 82 0.83 -12.85 12.37
N ASP A 83 0.41 -14.09 12.67
CA ASP A 83 0.92 -14.84 13.81
C ASP A 83 2.43 -15.12 13.67
N GLY A 84 2.89 -15.43 12.46
CA GLY A 84 4.31 -15.55 12.14
C GLY A 84 5.08 -14.25 12.34
N SER A 85 4.52 -13.12 11.91
CA SER A 85 5.09 -11.79 12.12
C SER A 85 5.22 -11.45 13.60
N ILE A 86 4.18 -11.72 14.40
CA ILE A 86 4.20 -11.50 15.85
C ILE A 86 5.23 -12.39 16.53
N ALA A 87 5.35 -13.64 16.12
CA ALA A 87 6.35 -14.57 16.67
C ALA A 87 7.80 -14.10 16.35
N ALA A 88 8.02 -13.50 15.18
CA ALA A 88 9.35 -13.03 14.76
C ALA A 88 9.75 -11.72 15.42
N PHE A 89 8.85 -10.73 15.51
CA PHE A 89 9.19 -9.36 15.84
C PHE A 89 8.40 -8.75 17.01
N GLY A 90 7.42 -9.47 17.56
CA GLY A 90 6.46 -8.94 18.52
C GLY A 90 5.28 -8.20 17.87
N PRO A 91 4.43 -7.55 18.67
CA PRO A 91 3.27 -6.81 18.18
C PRO A 91 3.67 -5.74 17.15
N TYR A 92 2.93 -5.66 16.06
CA TYR A 92 3.14 -4.63 15.04
C TYR A 92 2.30 -3.38 15.32
N ASN A 93 2.82 -2.23 14.92
CA ASN A 93 2.20 -0.92 15.08
C ASN A 93 2.17 -0.10 13.79
N VAL A 94 2.64 -0.67 12.67
CA VAL A 94 2.51 -0.11 11.34
C VAL A 94 1.98 -1.18 10.39
N LEU A 95 0.99 -0.81 9.58
CA LEU A 95 0.51 -1.61 8.45
C LEU A 95 0.54 -0.76 7.18
N PHE A 96 1.25 -1.24 6.15
CA PHE A 96 1.08 -0.78 4.78
C PHE A 96 0.29 -1.82 3.99
N ASN A 97 -1.01 -1.58 3.83
CA ASN A 97 -1.92 -2.45 3.11
C ASN A 97 -1.93 -2.05 1.63
N HIS A 98 -1.07 -2.71 0.84
CA HIS A 98 -0.73 -2.31 -0.52
C HIS A 98 -1.13 -3.33 -1.59
N ALA A 99 -1.16 -4.61 -1.26
CA ALA A 99 -1.47 -5.67 -2.23
C ALA A 99 -2.71 -5.33 -3.07
N GLY A 100 -2.59 -5.51 -4.37
CA GLY A 100 -3.67 -5.21 -5.31
C GLY A 100 -3.24 -5.43 -6.76
N THR A 101 -4.23 -5.38 -7.66
CA THR A 101 -4.04 -5.61 -9.09
C THR A 101 -5.05 -4.79 -9.90
N ILE A 102 -4.96 -4.88 -11.23
CA ILE A 102 -5.83 -4.19 -12.19
C ILE A 102 -6.32 -5.15 -13.27
N ILE A 103 -7.47 -4.84 -13.83
CA ILE A 103 -7.98 -5.38 -15.10
C ILE A 103 -8.28 -4.18 -16.01
N VAL A 104 -7.73 -4.21 -17.21
CA VAL A 104 -7.99 -3.24 -18.28
C VAL A 104 -8.91 -3.90 -19.31
N LYS A 105 -10.19 -3.53 -19.30
CA LYS A 105 -11.20 -4.14 -20.14
C LYS A 105 -12.43 -3.22 -20.30
N PRO A 106 -13.10 -3.16 -21.48
CA PRO A 106 -14.38 -2.47 -21.62
C PRO A 106 -15.40 -2.99 -20.62
N LEU A 107 -16.23 -2.10 -20.06
CA LEU A 107 -17.24 -2.49 -19.06
C LEU A 107 -18.15 -3.61 -19.52
N HIS A 108 -18.60 -3.57 -20.80
CA HIS A 108 -19.51 -4.58 -21.35
C HIS A 108 -18.84 -5.94 -21.67
N GLU A 109 -17.51 -6.00 -21.63
CA GLU A 109 -16.71 -7.22 -21.81
C GLU A 109 -16.16 -7.75 -20.47
N THR A 110 -16.27 -6.95 -19.39
CA THR A 110 -15.87 -7.37 -18.06
C THR A 110 -16.84 -8.41 -17.53
N THR A 111 -16.36 -9.62 -17.26
CA THR A 111 -17.20 -10.73 -16.78
C THR A 111 -17.44 -10.64 -15.27
N GLU A 112 -18.39 -11.44 -14.76
CA GLU A 112 -18.64 -11.57 -13.33
C GLU A 112 -17.40 -12.15 -12.61
N GLU A 113 -16.70 -13.08 -13.26
CA GLU A 113 -15.45 -13.67 -12.74
C GLU A 113 -14.31 -12.63 -12.65
N ASP A 114 -14.18 -11.75 -13.64
CA ASP A 114 -13.23 -10.63 -13.61
C ASP A 114 -13.53 -9.70 -12.42
N TYR A 115 -14.82 -9.38 -12.23
CA TYR A 115 -15.29 -8.55 -11.12
C TYR A 115 -14.99 -9.20 -9.77
N ASP A 116 -15.42 -10.45 -9.57
CA ASP A 116 -15.25 -11.16 -8.31
C ASP A 116 -13.77 -11.30 -7.96
N TRP A 117 -12.94 -11.68 -8.93
CA TRP A 117 -11.51 -11.83 -8.72
C TRP A 117 -10.85 -10.50 -8.32
N LEU A 118 -11.13 -9.40 -9.04
CA LEU A 118 -10.51 -8.11 -8.74
C LEU A 118 -10.98 -7.58 -7.39
N MET A 119 -12.26 -7.72 -7.07
CA MET A 119 -12.82 -7.29 -5.79
C MET A 119 -12.29 -8.14 -4.62
N ASP A 120 -12.09 -9.43 -4.82
CA ASP A 120 -11.46 -10.31 -3.82
C ASP A 120 -10.01 -9.88 -3.56
N VAL A 121 -9.24 -9.61 -4.62
CA VAL A 121 -7.83 -9.22 -4.48
C VAL A 121 -7.67 -7.81 -3.91
N ASN A 122 -8.45 -6.83 -4.37
CA ASN A 122 -8.24 -5.42 -4.00
C ASN A 122 -9.03 -4.99 -2.75
N VAL A 123 -10.24 -5.48 -2.58
CA VAL A 123 -11.17 -4.97 -1.55
C VAL A 123 -11.31 -5.93 -0.38
N LYS A 124 -11.67 -7.18 -0.66
CA LYS A 124 -11.86 -8.19 0.39
C LYS A 124 -10.56 -8.47 1.14
N SER A 125 -9.43 -8.59 0.41
CA SER A 125 -8.12 -8.76 1.03
C SER A 125 -7.79 -7.57 1.95
N ALA A 126 -7.96 -6.34 1.44
CA ALA A 126 -7.68 -5.13 2.21
C ALA A 126 -8.55 -5.05 3.48
N PHE A 127 -9.83 -5.41 3.37
CA PHE A 127 -10.74 -5.49 4.51
C PHE A 127 -10.29 -6.55 5.53
N LEU A 128 -9.96 -7.76 5.09
CA LEU A 128 -9.56 -8.86 5.98
C LEU A 128 -8.25 -8.53 6.72
N VAL A 129 -7.27 -7.98 6.00
CA VAL A 129 -5.98 -7.54 6.56
C VAL A 129 -6.20 -6.43 7.59
N CYS A 130 -6.97 -5.39 7.25
CA CYS A 130 -7.28 -4.31 8.20
C CYS A 130 -8.04 -4.82 9.42
N ARG A 131 -9.04 -5.70 9.24
CA ARG A 131 -9.79 -6.31 10.35
C ARG A 131 -8.89 -7.04 11.34
N ARG A 132 -7.89 -7.79 10.85
CA ARG A 132 -6.91 -8.46 11.71
C ARG A 132 -6.00 -7.45 12.40
N ALA A 133 -5.55 -6.42 11.65
CA ALA A 133 -4.62 -5.42 12.14
C ALA A 133 -5.20 -4.52 13.23
N VAL A 134 -6.42 -4.01 13.06
CA VAL A 134 -7.04 -3.10 14.05
C VAL A 134 -7.27 -3.79 15.40
N ARG A 135 -7.55 -5.10 15.38
CA ARG A 135 -7.71 -5.87 16.62
C ARG A 135 -6.41 -5.87 17.43
N GLU A 136 -5.31 -6.27 16.82
CA GLU A 136 -4.00 -6.33 17.46
C GLU A 136 -3.52 -4.95 17.91
N MET A 137 -3.62 -3.94 17.02
CA MET A 137 -3.20 -2.58 17.33
C MET A 137 -4.01 -1.98 18.49
N SER A 138 -5.32 -2.23 18.58
CA SER A 138 -6.17 -1.73 19.66
C SER A 138 -5.74 -2.28 21.01
N GLU A 139 -5.28 -3.52 21.08
CA GLU A 139 -4.81 -4.18 22.29
C GLU A 139 -3.39 -3.76 22.70
N ASN A 140 -2.59 -3.24 21.73
CA ASN A 140 -1.18 -2.93 21.91
C ASN A 140 -0.83 -1.42 21.79
N GLY A 141 -1.79 -0.54 22.07
CA GLY A 141 -1.53 0.91 22.20
C GLY A 141 -1.63 1.71 20.90
N GLY A 142 -2.31 1.17 19.89
CA GLY A 142 -2.59 1.87 18.64
C GLY A 142 -1.55 1.62 17.55
N GLY A 143 -1.60 2.45 16.51
CA GLY A 143 -0.70 2.31 15.38
C GLY A 143 -1.04 3.19 14.18
N SER A 144 -0.37 2.95 13.06
CA SER A 144 -0.62 3.62 11.80
C SER A 144 -0.90 2.61 10.69
N ILE A 145 -2.02 2.79 10.01
CA ILE A 145 -2.41 2.03 8.81
C ILE A 145 -2.33 2.99 7.62
N VAL A 146 -1.66 2.56 6.56
CA VAL A 146 -1.66 3.23 5.26
C VAL A 146 -2.22 2.26 4.23
N ILE A 147 -3.27 2.66 3.52
CA ILE A 147 -3.89 1.83 2.47
C ILE A 147 -3.56 2.43 1.11
N THR A 148 -3.14 1.59 0.17
CA THR A 148 -2.92 2.04 -1.21
C THR A 148 -4.26 2.10 -1.96
N SER A 149 -4.72 3.33 -2.17
CA SER A 149 -5.79 3.65 -3.11
C SER A 149 -5.20 4.02 -4.48
N SER A 150 -5.74 5.00 -5.16
CA SER A 150 -5.31 5.53 -6.45
C SER A 150 -5.98 6.88 -6.69
N ILE A 151 -5.47 7.69 -7.63
CA ILE A 151 -6.24 8.78 -8.23
C ILE A 151 -7.54 8.24 -8.88
N ALA A 152 -7.54 7.00 -9.35
CA ALA A 152 -8.71 6.30 -9.89
C ALA A 152 -9.84 6.07 -8.86
N ALA A 153 -9.62 6.33 -7.59
CA ALA A 153 -10.67 6.29 -6.57
C ALA A 153 -11.68 7.43 -6.71
N GLU A 154 -11.29 8.54 -7.31
CA GLU A 154 -12.08 9.75 -7.45
C GLU A 154 -12.18 10.25 -8.90
N LEU A 155 -11.32 9.77 -9.79
CA LEU A 155 -11.39 10.00 -11.23
C LEU A 155 -11.81 8.71 -11.94
N GLY A 156 -12.66 8.85 -12.98
CA GLY A 156 -13.05 7.73 -13.81
C GLY A 156 -12.07 7.53 -14.96
N TYR A 157 -11.59 6.30 -15.14
CA TYR A 157 -10.73 5.92 -16.26
C TYR A 157 -11.45 4.93 -17.17
N ALA A 158 -11.37 5.17 -18.48
CA ALA A 158 -11.88 4.23 -19.46
C ALA A 158 -11.18 2.87 -19.31
N LEU A 159 -11.91 1.78 -19.52
CA LEU A 159 -11.45 0.39 -19.43
C LEU A 159 -11.09 -0.10 -18.01
N GLU A 160 -11.22 0.72 -16.97
CA GLU A 160 -10.82 0.41 -15.60
C GLU A 160 -11.99 0.45 -14.60
N SER A 161 -13.21 0.15 -15.05
CA SER A 161 -14.41 0.33 -14.23
C SER A 161 -14.35 -0.39 -12.87
N VAL A 162 -13.99 -1.67 -12.85
CA VAL A 162 -13.90 -2.44 -11.60
C VAL A 162 -12.71 -1.99 -10.75
N TYR A 163 -11.60 -1.61 -11.39
CA TYR A 163 -10.44 -1.06 -10.68
C TYR A 163 -10.80 0.26 -9.97
N CYS A 164 -11.41 1.22 -10.68
CA CYS A 164 -11.87 2.47 -10.08
C CYS A 164 -12.82 2.22 -8.90
N MET A 165 -13.80 1.30 -9.04
CA MET A 165 -14.69 0.89 -7.96
C MET A 165 -13.91 0.34 -6.76
N SER A 166 -12.93 -0.53 -7.01
CA SER A 166 -12.12 -1.16 -5.95
C SER A 166 -11.30 -0.12 -5.18
N LYS A 167 -10.70 0.85 -5.88
CA LYS A 167 -9.88 1.91 -5.27
C LYS A 167 -10.73 2.94 -4.50
N GLY A 168 -11.95 3.22 -4.98
CA GLY A 168 -12.95 3.97 -4.22
C GLY A 168 -13.36 3.28 -2.92
N ALA A 169 -13.58 1.96 -2.98
CA ALA A 169 -13.93 1.15 -1.81
C ALA A 169 -12.84 1.18 -0.72
N VAL A 170 -11.57 0.98 -1.07
CA VAL A 170 -10.48 0.99 -0.08
C VAL A 170 -10.16 2.40 0.44
N LEU A 171 -10.38 3.45 -0.36
CA LEU A 171 -10.30 4.83 0.12
C LEU A 171 -11.34 5.09 1.22
N GLN A 172 -12.57 4.65 1.01
CA GLN A 172 -13.62 4.80 2.01
C GLN A 172 -13.39 3.91 3.24
N LEU A 173 -12.80 2.72 3.07
CA LEU A 173 -12.36 1.88 4.20
C LEU A 173 -11.35 2.62 5.08
N ALA A 174 -10.35 3.30 4.48
CA ALA A 174 -9.37 4.08 5.25
C ALA A 174 -10.04 5.19 6.07
N ARG A 175 -10.99 5.92 5.47
CA ARG A 175 -11.76 6.98 6.15
C ARG A 175 -12.59 6.42 7.31
N THR A 176 -13.24 5.27 7.13
CA THR A 176 -14.06 4.63 8.16
C THR A 176 -13.19 4.16 9.34
N ILE A 177 -12.08 3.45 9.08
CA ILE A 177 -11.15 3.02 10.13
C ILE A 177 -10.63 4.23 10.92
N SER A 178 -10.32 5.33 10.24
CA SER A 178 -9.79 6.54 10.88
C SER A 178 -10.74 7.17 11.89
N THR A 179 -12.04 7.02 11.71
CA THR A 179 -13.06 7.53 12.63
C THR A 179 -13.41 6.53 13.72
N GLU A 180 -13.53 5.26 13.36
CA GLU A 180 -13.96 4.19 14.25
C GLU A 180 -12.91 3.85 15.33
N TYR A 181 -11.62 3.86 14.94
CA TYR A 181 -10.51 3.45 15.83
C TYR A 181 -9.63 4.61 16.31
N ARG A 182 -10.05 5.86 16.11
CA ARG A 182 -9.31 7.05 16.58
C ARG A 182 -9.04 6.99 18.09
N ASP A 183 -10.04 6.64 18.87
CA ASP A 183 -9.94 6.63 20.33
C ASP A 183 -9.12 5.43 20.86
N ALA A 184 -8.87 4.42 20.01
CA ALA A 184 -7.91 3.35 20.25
C ALA A 184 -6.46 3.74 19.86
N GLY A 185 -6.23 4.99 19.44
CA GLY A 185 -4.90 5.45 19.03
C GLY A 185 -4.47 4.98 17.64
N ILE A 186 -5.41 4.52 16.80
CA ILE A 186 -5.11 4.07 15.45
C ILE A 186 -5.39 5.21 14.44
N ARG A 187 -4.39 5.54 13.62
CA ARG A 187 -4.55 6.39 12.45
C ARG A 187 -4.65 5.53 11.21
N CYS A 188 -5.53 5.92 10.30
CA CYS A 188 -5.63 5.27 8.99
C CYS A 188 -5.71 6.32 7.89
N ASN A 189 -4.79 6.24 6.92
CA ASN A 189 -4.72 7.16 5.79
C ASN A 189 -4.62 6.37 4.48
N ALA A 190 -4.99 7.00 3.38
CA ALA A 190 -4.76 6.46 2.05
C ALA A 190 -3.60 7.18 1.35
N VAL A 191 -2.76 6.44 0.64
CA VAL A 191 -1.88 6.98 -0.40
C VAL A 191 -2.54 6.73 -1.75
N CYS A 192 -2.59 7.76 -2.60
CA CYS A 192 -3.27 7.77 -3.89
C CYS A 192 -2.25 8.09 -5.00
N PRO A 193 -1.49 7.10 -5.50
CA PRO A 193 -0.55 7.32 -6.58
C PRO A 193 -1.27 7.61 -7.91
N GLY A 194 -0.58 8.33 -8.80
CA GLY A 194 -0.80 8.28 -10.24
C GLY A 194 -0.12 7.06 -10.86
N PHE A 195 0.38 7.19 -12.11
CA PHE A 195 1.16 6.14 -12.75
C PHE A 195 2.58 6.05 -12.17
N VAL A 196 2.97 4.83 -11.80
CA VAL A 196 4.25 4.55 -11.14
C VAL A 196 5.05 3.56 -11.97
N GLU A 197 6.34 3.79 -12.13
CA GLU A 197 7.28 2.95 -12.88
C GLU A 197 7.53 1.62 -12.14
N THR A 198 6.59 0.70 -12.31
CA THR A 198 6.62 -0.66 -11.80
C THR A 198 6.27 -1.64 -12.91
N ALA A 199 6.60 -2.91 -12.76
CA ALA A 199 6.15 -3.93 -13.72
C ALA A 199 4.63 -3.92 -13.90
N HIS A 200 3.88 -3.68 -12.82
CA HIS A 200 2.42 -3.53 -12.82
C HIS A 200 1.98 -2.29 -13.62
N GLY A 201 2.52 -1.12 -13.33
CA GLY A 201 2.15 0.13 -14.03
C GLY A 201 2.55 0.12 -15.51
N LEU A 202 3.70 -0.48 -15.85
CA LEU A 202 4.11 -0.62 -17.27
C LEU A 202 3.21 -1.61 -18.01
N LYS A 203 2.75 -2.68 -17.37
CA LYS A 203 1.76 -3.61 -17.94
C LYS A 203 0.43 -2.91 -18.18
N GLU A 204 -0.07 -2.15 -17.22
CA GLU A 204 -1.29 -1.35 -17.33
C GLU A 204 -1.24 -0.42 -18.54
N ILE A 205 -0.15 0.34 -18.70
CA ILE A 205 0.07 1.22 -19.85
C ILE A 205 0.01 0.43 -21.16
N ALA A 206 0.70 -0.70 -21.24
CA ALA A 206 0.73 -1.53 -22.44
C ALA A 206 -0.67 -2.10 -22.80
N GLU A 207 -1.47 -2.46 -21.80
CA GLU A 207 -2.84 -2.93 -22.00
C GLU A 207 -3.78 -1.82 -22.47
N LEU A 208 -3.63 -0.59 -21.94
CA LEU A 208 -4.38 0.59 -22.36
C LEU A 208 -4.03 0.96 -23.81
N ASP A 209 -2.75 0.97 -24.18
CA ASP A 209 -2.30 1.24 -25.55
C ASP A 209 -2.82 0.19 -26.53
N ALA A 210 -2.76 -1.09 -26.16
CA ALA A 210 -3.29 -2.19 -26.97
C ALA A 210 -4.81 -2.08 -27.19
N ALA A 211 -5.54 -1.47 -26.27
CA ALA A 211 -6.96 -1.18 -26.38
C ALA A 211 -7.28 0.15 -27.11
N GLY A 212 -6.28 0.81 -27.67
CA GLY A 212 -6.43 2.03 -28.49
C GLY A 212 -6.65 3.31 -27.69
N GLN A 213 -6.26 3.34 -26.42
CA GLN A 213 -6.38 4.52 -25.56
C GLN A 213 -5.17 5.46 -25.63
N GLU A 214 -4.31 5.40 -26.62
CA GLU A 214 -3.16 6.31 -26.84
C GLU A 214 -2.49 6.84 -25.54
N TRP A 215 -2.32 5.97 -24.56
CA TRP A 215 -1.64 6.28 -23.31
C TRP A 215 -0.16 5.91 -23.39
N GLU A 216 0.50 6.26 -24.49
CA GLU A 216 1.95 6.12 -24.54
C GLU A 216 2.61 6.74 -23.31
N VAL A 217 3.75 6.20 -22.89
CA VAL A 217 4.59 6.78 -21.81
C VAL A 217 4.79 8.29 -22.01
N SER A 218 4.84 8.76 -23.27
CA SER A 218 4.88 10.17 -23.64
C SER A 218 3.59 10.95 -23.30
N GLY A 219 2.42 10.35 -23.45
CA GLY A 219 1.13 10.95 -23.08
C GLY A 219 0.95 11.08 -21.58
N MET A 220 1.42 10.08 -20.83
CA MET A 220 1.46 10.14 -19.35
C MET A 220 2.42 11.20 -18.85
N ALA A 221 3.60 11.34 -19.48
CA ALA A 221 4.53 12.41 -19.18
C ALA A 221 3.90 13.78 -19.42
N ALA A 222 3.04 13.93 -20.43
CA ALA A 222 2.32 15.19 -20.67
C ALA A 222 1.28 15.51 -19.59
N THR A 223 0.66 14.48 -18.99
CA THR A 223 -0.39 14.63 -17.96
C THR A 223 0.20 14.77 -16.57
N GLN A 224 1.14 13.92 -16.20
CA GLN A 224 1.76 13.85 -14.86
C GLN A 224 3.16 14.50 -14.82
N GLY A 225 3.69 14.98 -15.96
CA GLY A 225 5.04 15.53 -16.08
C GLY A 225 6.11 14.47 -16.30
N ARG A 226 6.05 13.35 -15.62
CA ARG A 226 6.81 12.10 -15.80
C ARG A 226 6.12 10.97 -15.04
N ILE A 227 6.54 9.74 -15.28
CA ILE A 227 6.12 8.60 -14.46
C ILE A 227 6.75 8.76 -13.07
N CYS A 228 5.97 8.46 -12.03
CA CYS A 228 6.42 8.47 -10.63
C CYS A 228 7.35 7.28 -10.36
N TYR A 229 8.41 7.48 -9.59
CA TYR A 229 9.23 6.36 -9.10
C TYR A 229 8.60 5.72 -7.85
N PRO A 230 8.74 4.40 -7.66
CA PRO A 230 8.23 3.71 -6.46
C PRO A 230 8.70 4.32 -5.15
N GLU A 231 9.94 4.83 -5.12
CA GLU A 231 10.54 5.48 -3.94
C GLU A 231 9.85 6.78 -3.54
N GLU A 232 9.21 7.47 -4.48
CA GLU A 232 8.48 8.72 -4.19
C GLU A 232 7.17 8.42 -3.47
N VAL A 233 6.49 7.32 -3.85
CA VAL A 233 5.33 6.82 -3.12
C VAL A 233 5.76 6.32 -1.74
N ALA A 234 6.87 5.55 -1.67
CA ALA A 234 7.41 5.05 -0.40
C ALA A 234 7.74 6.17 0.57
N ALA A 235 8.26 7.31 0.11
CA ALA A 235 8.56 8.47 0.96
C ALA A 235 7.29 9.05 1.63
N ALA A 236 6.18 9.13 0.90
CA ALA A 236 4.89 9.55 1.45
C ALA A 236 4.36 8.52 2.47
N VAL A 237 4.51 7.22 2.18
CA VAL A 237 4.09 6.14 3.10
C VAL A 237 4.91 6.16 4.38
N VAL A 238 6.24 6.39 4.31
CA VAL A 238 7.10 6.57 5.50
C VAL A 238 6.59 7.73 6.36
N PHE A 239 6.26 8.87 5.77
CA PHE A 239 5.70 10.02 6.52
C PHE A 239 4.40 9.62 7.22
N LEU A 240 3.44 9.04 6.49
CA LEU A 240 2.14 8.65 7.05
C LEU A 240 2.25 7.59 8.15
N ALA A 241 3.23 6.68 8.03
CA ALA A 241 3.52 5.65 9.03
C ALA A 241 4.21 6.18 10.28
N SER A 242 4.92 7.29 10.17
CA SER A 242 5.74 7.87 11.26
C SER A 242 4.93 8.69 12.26
N ASP A 243 5.54 9.01 13.40
CA ASP A 243 4.96 9.88 14.41
C ASP A 243 4.87 11.36 13.96
N GLU A 244 5.56 11.73 12.86
CA GLU A 244 5.43 13.06 12.25
C GLU A 244 4.02 13.30 11.72
N ALA A 245 3.31 12.24 11.30
CA ALA A 245 1.93 12.27 10.85
C ALA A 245 0.91 12.09 12.00
N SER A 246 1.27 12.35 13.25
CA SER A 246 0.44 12.08 14.44
C SER A 246 -0.93 12.76 14.42
N PHE A 247 -1.11 13.83 13.64
CA PHE A 247 -2.38 14.54 13.49
C PHE A 247 -2.99 14.39 12.08
N VAL A 248 -2.41 13.49 11.23
CA VAL A 248 -2.93 13.15 9.91
C VAL A 248 -3.72 11.86 10.00
N ASN A 249 -5.05 11.93 9.88
CA ASN A 249 -5.94 10.79 10.02
C ASN A 249 -7.14 10.92 9.07
N GLY A 250 -7.47 9.87 8.33
CA GLY A 250 -8.54 9.86 7.32
C GLY A 250 -8.20 10.61 6.02
N ASN A 251 -6.93 10.95 5.81
CA ASN A 251 -6.48 11.73 4.66
C ASN A 251 -6.27 10.85 3.42
N ALA A 252 -6.53 11.41 2.24
CA ALA A 252 -6.09 10.91 0.95
C ALA A 252 -4.88 11.72 0.49
N THR A 253 -3.70 11.09 0.47
CA THR A 253 -2.44 11.73 0.07
C THR A 253 -2.12 11.38 -1.38
N TYR A 254 -2.25 12.34 -2.28
CA TYR A 254 -1.97 12.15 -3.70
C TYR A 254 -0.48 12.25 -3.97
N VAL A 255 0.03 11.29 -4.74
CA VAL A 255 1.42 11.23 -5.22
C VAL A 255 1.37 11.10 -6.74
N ASP A 256 0.98 12.18 -7.41
CA ASP A 256 0.57 12.20 -8.81
C ASP A 256 1.08 13.45 -9.56
N ASN A 257 2.00 14.20 -8.97
CA ASN A 257 2.53 15.45 -9.51
C ASN A 257 1.43 16.47 -9.92
N GLY A 258 0.32 16.50 -9.16
CA GLY A 258 -0.77 17.46 -9.38
C GLY A 258 -1.73 17.07 -10.51
N TRP A 259 -1.72 15.83 -10.98
CA TRP A 259 -2.68 15.37 -11.99
C TRP A 259 -4.12 15.50 -11.48
N TYR A 260 -4.41 14.95 -10.30
CA TYR A 260 -5.74 15.04 -9.71
C TYR A 260 -6.20 16.50 -9.50
N ALA A 261 -5.27 17.42 -9.19
CA ALA A 261 -5.58 18.83 -8.94
C ALA A 261 -5.97 19.62 -10.21
N LYS A 262 -5.78 19.07 -11.39
CA LYS A 262 -6.15 19.73 -12.65
C LYS A 262 -7.64 19.60 -12.98
N GLY A 263 -8.38 18.73 -12.32
CA GLY A 263 -9.82 18.48 -12.50
C GLY A 263 -10.09 17.46 -13.56
#